data_a80ab7f6bf75bf0e941d42bbdd8a8430
#
_entry.id   a80ab7f6bf75bf0e941d42bbdd8a8430
#
_cell.length_a   1.000
_cell.length_b   1.000
_cell.length_c   1.000
_cell.angle_alpha   90.00
_cell.angle_beta   90.00
_cell.angle_gamma   90.00
#
_symmetry.space_group_name_H-M   'P 1'
#
loop_
_entity.id
_entity.type
_entity.pdbx_description
1 polymer ?
#
loop_
_entity_poly.entity_id
_entity_poly.type
_entity_poly.pdbx_seq_one_letter_code
_entity_poly.pdbx_strand_id
1 'polypeptide(L)'
;MKIIKELEEKIEDEIHDIKEYAEMAIAVKAEHPSLAQVLYNISVQEDAHQAALHTEVVKLIEAHRRTHGEPPAAMMAVYEYVHKRHIEKLAEARRYQDMYKNG
;
A
#
# COMPACT_ATOMS: atom_id res chain seq x y z
N MET A 1 13.43 -4.56 13.32
CA MET A 1 12.89 -3.57 14.28
C MET A 1 11.38 -3.70 14.37
N LYS A 2 10.87 -3.62 15.59
CA LYS A 2 9.43 -3.74 15.85
C LYS A 2 8.61 -2.69 15.10
N ILE A 3 9.07 -1.42 15.09
CA ILE A 3 8.35 -0.34 14.41
C ILE A 3 8.25 -0.57 12.89
N ILE A 4 9.28 -1.12 12.26
CA ILE A 4 9.24 -1.42 10.83
C ILE A 4 8.17 -2.48 10.55
N LYS A 5 8.10 -3.53 11.37
CA LYS A 5 7.08 -4.57 11.23
C LYS A 5 5.68 -3.99 11.37
N GLU A 6 5.47 -3.13 12.36
CA GLU A 6 4.17 -2.47 12.57
C GLU A 6 3.79 -1.60 11.37
N LEU A 7 4.74 -0.86 10.80
CA LEU A 7 4.50 -0.04 9.61
C LEU A 7 4.21 -0.90 8.37
N GLU A 8 4.91 -2.02 8.21
CA GLU A 8 4.65 -2.94 7.11
C GLU A 8 3.24 -3.53 7.18
N GLU A 9 2.77 -3.85 8.38
CA GLU A 9 1.39 -4.31 8.58
C GLU A 9 0.38 -3.22 8.22
N LYS A 10 0.65 -1.96 8.58
CA LYS A 10 -0.20 -0.82 8.20
C LYS A 10 -0.22 -0.59 6.69
N ILE A 11 0.94 -0.72 6.04
CA ILE A 11 1.03 -0.61 4.58
C ILE A 11 0.15 -1.69 3.93
N GLU A 12 0.20 -2.92 4.41
CA GLU A 12 -0.63 -4.00 3.88
C GLU A 12 -2.12 -3.71 4.06
N ASP A 13 -2.51 -3.19 5.23
CA ASP A 13 -3.90 -2.78 5.48
C ASP A 13 -4.36 -1.69 4.51
N GLU A 14 -3.52 -0.67 4.28
CA GLU A 14 -3.83 0.40 3.33
C GLU A 14 -3.98 -0.12 1.90
N ILE A 15 -3.08 -1.02 1.47
CA ILE A 15 -3.16 -1.62 0.13
C ILE A 15 -4.44 -2.44 -0.03
N HIS A 16 -4.82 -3.20 0.99
CA HIS A 16 -6.07 -3.95 1.00
C HIS A 16 -7.27 -3.01 0.84
N ASP A 17 -7.26 -1.89 1.55
CA ASP A 17 -8.31 -0.88 1.47
C ASP A 17 -8.40 -0.22 0.09
N ILE A 18 -7.26 0.04 -0.57
CA ILE A 18 -7.25 0.55 -1.95
C ILE A 18 -8.09 -0.36 -2.84
N LYS A 19 -7.81 -1.66 -2.78
CA LYS A 19 -8.50 -2.66 -3.58
C LYS A 19 -9.99 -2.70 -3.26
N GLU A 20 -10.34 -2.79 -1.98
CA GLU A 20 -11.74 -2.87 -1.55
C GLU A 20 -12.55 -1.66 -2.00
N TYR A 21 -12.04 -0.44 -1.79
CA TYR A 21 -12.76 0.77 -2.20
C TYR A 21 -12.88 0.88 -3.71
N ALA A 22 -11.83 0.50 -4.47
CA ALA A 22 -11.89 0.51 -5.92
C ALA A 22 -12.91 -0.51 -6.46
N GLU A 23 -12.95 -1.72 -5.89
CA GLU A 23 -13.94 -2.73 -6.26
C GLU A 23 -15.37 -2.27 -5.97
N MET A 24 -15.59 -1.66 -4.80
CA MET A 24 -16.90 -1.11 -4.45
C MET A 24 -17.31 0.00 -5.41
N ALA A 25 -16.37 0.87 -5.80
CA ALA A 25 -16.63 1.94 -6.76
C ALA A 25 -17.11 1.37 -8.10
N ILE A 26 -16.45 0.33 -8.59
CA ILE A 26 -16.85 -0.36 -9.82
C ILE A 26 -18.26 -0.93 -9.68
N ALA A 27 -18.52 -1.61 -8.56
CA ALA A 27 -19.79 -2.30 -8.34
C ALA A 27 -20.99 -1.36 -8.29
N VAL A 28 -20.82 -0.13 -7.77
CA VAL A 28 -21.96 0.80 -7.59
C VAL A 28 -22.02 1.89 -8.67
N LYS A 29 -21.06 1.93 -9.59
CA LYS A 29 -20.92 3.02 -10.57
C LYS A 29 -22.18 3.26 -11.40
N ALA A 30 -22.82 2.19 -11.87
CA ALA A 30 -23.99 2.31 -12.75
C ALA A 30 -25.20 2.92 -12.04
N GLU A 31 -25.46 2.53 -10.80
CA GLU A 31 -26.64 2.97 -10.05
C GLU A 31 -26.38 4.18 -9.17
N HIS A 32 -25.13 4.33 -8.68
CA HIS A 32 -24.76 5.36 -7.73
C HIS A 32 -23.43 6.02 -8.13
N PRO A 33 -23.41 6.78 -9.25
CA PRO A 33 -22.16 7.35 -9.76
C PRO A 33 -21.48 8.33 -8.81
N SER A 34 -22.21 9.10 -8.05
CA SER A 34 -21.64 10.01 -7.06
C SER A 34 -20.96 9.26 -5.92
N LEU A 35 -21.62 8.22 -5.39
CA LEU A 35 -21.02 7.36 -4.36
C LEU A 35 -19.76 6.66 -4.90
N ALA A 36 -19.84 6.15 -6.13
CA ALA A 36 -18.70 5.50 -6.76
C ALA A 36 -17.48 6.43 -6.83
N GLN A 37 -17.69 7.69 -7.19
CA GLN A 37 -16.60 8.67 -7.25
C GLN A 37 -15.98 8.91 -5.88
N VAL A 38 -16.79 8.99 -4.82
CA VAL A 38 -16.30 9.12 -3.45
C VAL A 38 -15.46 7.92 -3.05
N LEU A 39 -15.95 6.71 -3.34
CA LEU A 39 -15.22 5.47 -3.02
C LEU A 39 -13.90 5.40 -3.77
N TYR A 40 -13.89 5.77 -5.04
CA TYR A 40 -12.65 5.84 -5.82
C TYR A 40 -11.68 6.86 -5.22
N ASN A 41 -12.15 8.04 -4.84
CA ASN A 41 -11.30 9.07 -4.23
C ASN A 41 -10.68 8.59 -2.92
N ILE A 42 -11.44 7.82 -2.12
CA ILE A 42 -10.90 7.20 -0.89
C ILE A 42 -9.77 6.22 -1.26
N SER A 43 -9.96 5.42 -2.32
CA SER A 43 -8.91 4.49 -2.75
C SER A 43 -7.62 5.22 -3.13
N VAL A 44 -7.72 6.39 -3.76
CA VAL A 44 -6.56 7.23 -4.11
C VAL A 44 -5.88 7.77 -2.87
N GLN A 45 -6.65 8.19 -1.86
CA GLN A 45 -6.11 8.66 -0.58
C GLN A 45 -5.36 7.53 0.15
N GLU A 46 -5.93 6.32 0.17
CA GLU A 46 -5.28 5.15 0.76
C GLU A 46 -3.96 4.81 0.06
N ASP A 47 -3.90 4.98 -1.28
CA ASP A 47 -2.67 4.78 -2.04
C ASP A 47 -1.59 5.80 -1.62
N ALA A 48 -1.96 7.05 -1.43
CA ALA A 48 -1.04 8.07 -0.91
C ALA A 48 -0.55 7.75 0.50
N HIS A 49 -1.43 7.21 1.36
CA HIS A 49 -1.06 6.81 2.72
C HIS A 49 -0.02 5.69 2.72
N GLN A 50 -0.22 4.64 1.91
CA GLN A 50 0.75 3.55 1.86
C GLN A 50 2.11 4.02 1.32
N ALA A 51 2.12 4.92 0.34
CA ALA A 51 3.35 5.50 -0.20
C ALA A 51 4.12 6.30 0.86
N ALA A 52 3.42 7.10 1.66
CA ALA A 52 4.02 7.86 2.75
C ALA A 52 4.62 6.94 3.82
N LEU A 53 3.89 5.88 4.21
CA LEU A 53 4.39 4.91 5.19
C LEU A 53 5.60 4.16 4.66
N HIS A 54 5.60 3.78 3.39
CA HIS A 54 6.73 3.09 2.76
C HIS A 54 7.98 3.97 2.79
N THR A 55 7.84 5.26 2.50
CA THR A 55 8.95 6.22 2.56
C THR A 55 9.56 6.25 3.97
N GLU A 56 8.73 6.23 5.01
CA GLU A 56 9.22 6.21 6.39
C GLU A 56 9.94 4.90 6.75
N VAL A 57 9.47 3.76 6.23
CA VAL A 57 10.17 2.48 6.42
C VAL A 57 11.57 2.55 5.83
N VAL A 58 11.71 3.08 4.61
CA VAL A 58 13.02 3.23 3.96
C VAL A 58 13.94 4.11 4.79
N LYS A 59 13.43 5.24 5.31
CA LYS A 59 14.20 6.14 6.17
C LYS A 59 14.68 5.45 7.45
N LEU A 60 13.84 4.63 8.06
CA LEU A 60 14.20 3.90 9.29
C LEU A 60 15.31 2.86 9.02
N ILE A 61 15.22 2.14 7.91
CA ILE A 61 16.26 1.18 7.52
C ILE A 61 17.59 1.89 7.27
N GLU A 62 17.57 3.00 6.54
CA GLU A 62 18.77 3.79 6.27
C GLU A 62 19.39 4.39 7.54
N ALA A 63 18.57 4.87 8.46
CA ALA A 63 19.03 5.37 9.75
C ALA A 63 19.69 4.25 10.57
N HIS A 64 19.12 3.06 10.55
CA HIS A 64 19.69 1.91 11.24
C HIS A 64 21.06 1.53 10.65
N ARG A 65 21.19 1.54 9.31
CA ARG A 65 22.47 1.27 8.64
C ARG A 65 23.56 2.26 9.06
N ARG A 66 23.22 3.53 9.16
CA ARG A 66 24.20 4.56 9.55
C ARG A 66 24.70 4.42 10.98
N THR A 67 23.85 3.93 11.88
CA THR A 67 24.16 3.88 13.33
C THR A 67 24.63 2.50 13.79
N HIS A 68 24.16 1.42 13.16
CA HIS A 68 24.39 0.04 13.58
C HIS A 68 24.99 -0.84 12.50
N GLY A 69 25.24 -0.31 11.29
CA GLY A 69 25.70 -1.09 10.15
C GLY A 69 24.55 -1.84 9.46
N GLU A 70 24.90 -2.71 8.54
CA GLU A 70 23.90 -3.50 7.78
C GLU A 70 23.07 -4.37 8.73
N PRO A 71 21.75 -4.44 8.52
CA PRO A 71 20.92 -5.39 9.23
C PRO A 71 21.36 -6.83 8.93
N PRO A 72 21.11 -7.80 9.83
CA PRO A 72 21.40 -9.21 9.55
C PRO A 72 20.78 -9.66 8.23
N ALA A 73 21.46 -10.54 7.50
CA ALA A 73 21.01 -11.03 6.19
C ALA A 73 19.59 -11.63 6.25
N ALA A 74 19.27 -12.36 7.31
CA ALA A 74 17.93 -12.93 7.49
C ALA A 74 16.85 -11.85 7.61
N MET A 75 17.16 -10.74 8.30
CA MET A 75 16.24 -9.61 8.45
C MET A 75 16.04 -8.90 7.11
N MET A 76 17.11 -8.67 6.35
CA MET A 76 17.02 -8.06 5.03
C MET A 76 16.19 -8.92 4.06
N ALA A 77 16.34 -10.24 4.14
CA ALA A 77 15.54 -11.17 3.33
C ALA A 77 14.04 -11.03 3.61
N VAL A 78 13.67 -10.84 4.89
CA VAL A 78 12.27 -10.60 5.28
C VAL A 78 11.78 -9.26 4.71
N TYR A 79 12.56 -8.19 4.84
CA TYR A 79 12.19 -6.87 4.31
C TYR A 79 11.98 -6.91 2.80
N GLU A 80 12.87 -7.58 2.07
CA GLU A 80 12.76 -7.72 0.61
C GLU A 80 11.53 -8.54 0.22
N TYR A 81 11.25 -9.62 0.93
CA TYR A 81 10.07 -10.46 0.69
C TYR A 81 8.78 -9.67 0.90
N VAL A 82 8.67 -8.95 2.02
CA VAL A 82 7.48 -8.16 2.34
C VAL A 82 7.30 -7.03 1.32
N HIS A 83 8.38 -6.35 0.94
CA HIS A 83 8.34 -5.28 -0.05
C HIS A 83 7.85 -5.79 -1.42
N LYS A 84 8.38 -6.91 -1.88
CA LYS A 84 7.96 -7.55 -3.13
C LYS A 84 6.48 -7.91 -3.09
N ARG A 85 6.01 -8.47 -1.98
CA ARG A 85 4.60 -8.79 -1.77
C ARG A 85 3.72 -7.54 -1.84
N HIS A 86 4.16 -6.45 -1.22
CA HIS A 86 3.44 -5.16 -1.28
C HIS A 86 3.36 -4.62 -2.70
N ILE A 87 4.45 -4.69 -3.48
CA ILE A 87 4.46 -4.28 -4.88
C ILE A 87 3.44 -5.07 -5.69
N GLU A 88 3.39 -6.39 -5.53
CA GLU A 88 2.45 -7.26 -6.25
C GLU A 88 0.99 -6.93 -5.90
N LYS A 89 0.70 -6.78 -4.61
CA LYS A 89 -0.65 -6.44 -4.14
C LYS A 89 -1.08 -5.03 -4.56
N LEU A 90 -0.14 -4.09 -4.55
CA LEU A 90 -0.42 -2.72 -4.97
C LEU A 90 -0.73 -2.67 -6.47
N ALA A 91 0.01 -3.41 -7.29
CA ALA A 91 -0.27 -3.51 -8.72
C ALA A 91 -1.67 -4.06 -8.99
N GLU A 92 -2.10 -5.08 -8.24
CA GLU A 92 -3.46 -5.62 -8.34
C GLU A 92 -4.51 -4.58 -7.94
N ALA A 93 -4.30 -3.90 -6.82
CA ALA A 93 -5.23 -2.86 -6.34
C ALA A 93 -5.37 -1.72 -7.37
N ARG A 94 -4.26 -1.29 -7.96
CA ARG A 94 -4.24 -0.23 -8.98
C ARG A 94 -4.93 -0.65 -10.26
N ARG A 95 -4.95 -1.94 -10.59
CA ARG A 95 -5.75 -2.42 -11.73
C ARG A 95 -7.24 -2.13 -11.52
N TYR A 96 -7.76 -2.30 -10.32
CA TYR A 96 -9.16 -1.98 -10.03
C TYR A 96 -9.42 -0.47 -10.14
N GLN A 97 -8.49 0.36 -9.68
CA GLN A 97 -8.59 1.81 -9.89
C GLN A 97 -8.66 2.17 -11.38
N ASP A 98 -7.81 1.55 -12.18
CA ASP A 98 -7.80 1.77 -13.63
C ASP A 98 -9.08 1.26 -14.29
N MET A 99 -9.61 0.12 -13.86
CA MET A 99 -10.89 -0.41 -14.35
C MET A 99 -12.04 0.57 -14.06
N TYR A 100 -12.05 1.16 -12.89
CA TYR A 100 -13.05 2.19 -12.55
C TYR A 100 -12.94 3.40 -13.48
N LYS A 101 -11.74 3.91 -13.68
CA LYS A 101 -11.50 5.10 -14.50
C LYS A 101 -11.82 4.89 -15.97
N ASN A 102 -11.52 3.70 -16.48
CA ASN A 102 -11.62 3.38 -17.91
C ASN A 102 -12.92 2.66 -18.28
N GLY A 103 -13.70 2.30 -17.32
CA GLY A 103 -15.02 1.69 -17.49
C GLY A 103 -16.14 2.72 -17.47
#